data_a2f391d27ff344c86b7775f104debbea
#
_entry.id   a2f391d27ff344c86b7775f104debbea
#
_cell.length_a   1.000
_cell.length_b   1.000
_cell.length_c   1.000
_cell.angle_alpha   90.00
_cell.angle_beta   90.00
_cell.angle_gamma   90.00
#
_symmetry.space_group_name_H-M   'P 1'
#
loop_
_entity.id
_entity.type
_entity.pdbx_description
1 polymer ?
#
loop_
_entity_poly.entity_id
_entity_poly.type
_entity_poly.pdbx_seq_one_letter_code
_entity_poly.pdbx_strand_id
1 'polypeptide(L)'
;MSADFQNFGQCYVTMVYPGVVKAWHYHVKQTDHFVCVSGMAKVVLHDRRDGSPTFGETNEFVIGWQRQRMVIIPNGIYHGFTPVGDEPAMIVNIPTELYDYENPDEFRRPFDDPEIGYDWSVKNG
;
A
#
# COMPACT_ATOMS: atom_id res chain seq x y z
N MET A 1 17.58 -7.73 -15.82
CA MET A 1 16.90 -7.27 -14.59
C MET A 1 16.01 -6.09 -14.97
N SER A 2 14.80 -6.03 -14.43
CA SER A 2 13.88 -4.93 -14.70
C SER A 2 14.42 -3.62 -14.14
N ALA A 3 14.14 -2.50 -14.82
CA ALA A 3 14.46 -1.17 -14.31
C ALA A 3 13.73 -0.83 -13.00
N ASP A 4 12.64 -1.55 -12.70
CA ASP A 4 11.86 -1.37 -11.48
C ASP A 4 12.49 -2.06 -10.26
N PHE A 5 13.41 -2.99 -10.49
CA PHE A 5 14.08 -3.70 -9.40
C PHE A 5 15.19 -2.84 -8.83
N GLN A 6 15.08 -2.54 -7.54
CA GLN A 6 16.09 -1.76 -6.81
C GLN A 6 16.95 -2.67 -5.94
N ASN A 7 16.33 -3.38 -5.01
CA ASN A 7 17.01 -4.18 -4.02
C ASN A 7 16.02 -5.15 -3.38
N PHE A 8 16.52 -6.29 -2.91
CA PHE A 8 15.72 -7.24 -2.17
C PHE A 8 16.04 -7.13 -0.68
N GLY A 9 15.08 -6.73 0.13
CA GLY A 9 15.21 -6.71 1.58
C GLY A 9 14.68 -7.99 2.22
N GLN A 10 13.38 -8.23 2.04
CA GLN A 10 12.70 -9.39 2.59
C GLN A 10 11.39 -9.62 1.83
N CYS A 11 10.68 -10.66 2.21
CA CYS A 11 9.34 -10.95 1.69
C CYS A 11 8.44 -11.27 2.87
N TYR A 12 7.25 -10.67 2.89
CA TYR A 12 6.25 -11.04 3.88
C TYR A 12 4.83 -10.95 3.32
N VAL A 13 3.93 -11.61 4.02
CA VAL A 13 2.54 -11.77 3.59
C VAL A 13 1.64 -11.13 4.64
N THR A 14 0.66 -10.37 4.18
CA THR A 14 -0.37 -9.79 5.03
C THR A 14 -1.73 -10.17 4.49
N MET A 15 -2.60 -10.69 5.36
CA MET A 15 -3.99 -10.94 5.04
C MET A 15 -4.85 -9.84 5.61
N VAL A 16 -5.84 -9.40 4.84
CA VAL A 16 -6.83 -8.42 5.29
C VAL A 16 -8.24 -8.95 5.02
N TYR A 17 -9.11 -8.79 6.01
CA TYR A 17 -10.48 -9.28 5.93
C TYR A 17 -11.45 -8.21 5.44
N PRO A 18 -12.59 -8.59 4.84
CA PRO A 18 -13.61 -7.64 4.44
C PRO A 18 -14.03 -6.73 5.62
N GLY A 19 -14.22 -5.45 5.33
CA GLY A 19 -14.55 -4.45 6.33
C GLY A 19 -13.35 -3.90 7.11
N VAL A 20 -12.16 -4.44 6.89
CA VAL A 20 -10.93 -3.97 7.54
C VAL A 20 -10.12 -3.14 6.56
N VAL A 21 -9.66 -2.00 7.01
CA VAL A 21 -8.74 -1.12 6.28
C VAL A 21 -7.40 -1.12 7.00
N LYS A 22 -6.32 -1.40 6.25
CA LYS A 22 -4.95 -1.24 6.75
C LYS A 22 -4.35 -0.01 6.10
N ALA A 23 -4.43 1.13 6.78
CA ALA A 23 -3.95 2.44 6.31
C ALA A 23 -3.68 3.34 7.53
N TRP A 24 -2.93 4.35 7.40
CA TRP A 24 -1.98 4.72 6.35
C TRP A 24 -0.58 4.42 6.84
N HIS A 25 0.25 3.89 5.98
CA HIS A 25 1.65 3.61 6.29
C HIS A 25 2.54 4.35 5.29
N TYR A 26 3.73 4.75 5.71
CA TYR A 26 4.76 5.17 4.79
C TYR A 26 6.14 4.84 5.33
N HIS A 27 7.11 4.81 4.41
CA HIS A 27 8.50 4.51 4.72
C HIS A 27 9.38 5.60 4.13
N VAL A 28 10.46 5.93 4.82
CA VAL A 28 11.41 6.96 4.35
C VAL A 28 12.45 6.38 3.39
N LYS A 29 12.88 5.15 3.66
CA LYS A 29 13.95 4.48 2.89
C LYS A 29 13.42 3.39 1.97
N GLN A 30 12.42 2.66 2.43
CA GLN A 30 11.91 1.45 1.80
C GLN A 30 10.97 1.78 0.65
N THR A 31 11.14 1.06 -0.46
CA THR A 31 10.14 0.96 -1.52
C THR A 31 9.46 -0.39 -1.41
N ASP A 32 8.13 -0.40 -1.48
CA ASP A 32 7.30 -1.60 -1.39
C ASP A 32 6.90 -2.10 -2.78
N HIS A 33 6.71 -3.41 -2.88
CA HIS A 33 6.23 -4.08 -4.08
C HIS A 33 5.07 -4.98 -3.69
N PHE A 34 3.84 -4.52 -3.91
CA PHE A 34 2.63 -5.22 -3.50
C PHE A 34 2.07 -6.06 -4.62
N VAL A 35 1.83 -7.34 -4.34
CA VAL A 35 1.10 -8.25 -5.21
C VAL A 35 -0.02 -8.88 -4.41
N CYS A 36 -1.25 -8.88 -4.94
CA CYS A 36 -2.37 -9.57 -4.29
C CYS A 36 -2.48 -10.97 -4.89
N VAL A 37 -2.13 -11.97 -4.10
CA VAL A 37 -2.05 -13.37 -4.56
C VAL A 37 -3.32 -14.17 -4.30
N SER A 38 -4.22 -13.66 -3.47
CA SER A 38 -5.52 -14.28 -3.20
C SER A 38 -6.55 -13.20 -2.92
N GLY A 39 -7.74 -13.35 -3.48
CA GLY A 39 -8.79 -12.33 -3.41
C GLY A 39 -8.48 -11.13 -4.29
N MET A 40 -9.20 -10.06 -4.05
CA MET A 40 -9.03 -8.76 -4.72
C MET A 40 -8.83 -7.68 -3.67
N ALA A 41 -7.91 -6.76 -3.92
CA ALA A 41 -7.63 -5.66 -3.01
C ALA A 41 -7.63 -4.33 -3.74
N LYS A 42 -8.13 -3.30 -3.07
CA LYS A 42 -7.95 -1.92 -3.49
C LYS A 42 -6.74 -1.38 -2.72
N VAL A 43 -5.70 -1.01 -3.44
CA VAL A 43 -4.49 -0.38 -2.91
C VAL A 43 -4.57 1.10 -3.23
N VAL A 44 -4.40 1.95 -2.22
CA VAL A 44 -4.53 3.40 -2.36
C VAL A 44 -3.21 4.05 -1.98
N LEU A 45 -2.73 4.95 -2.84
CA LEU A 45 -1.51 5.71 -2.64
C LEU A 45 -1.85 7.19 -2.54
N HIS A 46 -1.22 7.88 -1.60
CA HIS A 46 -1.42 9.32 -1.39
C HIS A 46 -0.08 10.02 -1.18
N ASP A 47 0.14 11.09 -1.93
CA ASP A 47 1.38 11.85 -1.91
C ASP A 47 1.25 13.09 -1.02
N ARG A 48 2.04 13.14 0.04
CA ARG A 48 2.18 14.34 0.89
C ARG A 48 3.65 14.75 1.07
N ARG A 49 4.48 14.39 0.09
CA ARG A 49 5.90 14.79 0.11
C ARG A 49 6.02 16.28 -0.21
N ASP A 50 6.76 17.00 0.61
CA ASP A 50 7.00 18.43 0.40
C ASP A 50 7.67 18.67 -0.96
N GLY A 51 7.12 19.61 -1.73
CA GLY A 51 7.66 19.97 -3.04
C GLY A 51 7.43 18.96 -4.16
N SER A 52 6.70 17.87 -3.89
CA SER A 52 6.37 16.91 -4.94
C SER A 52 5.40 17.51 -5.96
N PRO A 53 5.61 17.27 -7.27
CA PRO A 53 4.66 17.74 -8.29
C PRO A 53 3.28 17.07 -8.19
N THR A 54 3.19 15.94 -7.48
CA THR A 54 1.94 15.23 -7.26
C THR A 54 1.42 15.36 -5.83
N PHE A 55 1.91 16.36 -5.09
CA PHE A 55 1.46 16.59 -3.72
C PHE A 55 -0.07 16.71 -3.65
N GLY A 56 -0.67 15.95 -2.73
CA GLY A 56 -2.11 15.93 -2.52
C GLY A 56 -2.87 14.96 -3.42
N GLU A 57 -2.23 14.36 -4.40
CA GLU A 57 -2.89 13.39 -5.28
C GLU A 57 -3.07 12.04 -4.61
N THR A 58 -4.19 11.39 -4.93
CA THR A 58 -4.53 10.05 -4.47
C THR A 58 -4.82 9.16 -5.67
N ASN A 59 -4.22 7.97 -5.71
CA ASN A 59 -4.44 6.98 -6.77
C ASN A 59 -4.95 5.68 -6.17
N GLU A 60 -5.88 5.05 -6.87
CA GLU A 60 -6.45 3.75 -6.50
C GLU A 60 -6.06 2.69 -7.52
N PHE A 61 -5.69 1.51 -7.02
CA PHE A 61 -5.39 0.35 -7.86
C PHE A 61 -6.14 -0.86 -7.32
N VAL A 62 -6.96 -1.49 -8.15
CA VAL A 62 -7.61 -2.76 -7.79
C VAL A 62 -6.79 -3.87 -8.41
N ILE A 63 -6.25 -4.74 -7.57
CA ILE A 63 -5.36 -5.84 -7.99
C ILE A 63 -5.80 -7.14 -7.34
N GLY A 64 -5.46 -8.25 -7.95
CA GLY A 64 -5.75 -9.57 -7.43
C GLY A 64 -5.88 -10.60 -8.54
N TRP A 65 -6.61 -11.69 -8.27
CA TRP A 65 -6.69 -12.82 -9.20
C TRP A 65 -7.32 -12.47 -10.55
N GLN A 66 -8.20 -11.46 -10.59
CA GLN A 66 -8.82 -11.00 -11.84
C GLN A 66 -7.99 -9.91 -12.54
N ARG A 67 -7.01 -9.35 -11.85
CA ARG A 67 -6.17 -8.29 -12.38
C ARG A 67 -4.80 -8.37 -11.71
N GLN A 68 -3.99 -9.28 -12.20
CA GLN A 68 -2.67 -9.54 -11.61
C GLN A 68 -1.69 -8.43 -12.00
N ARG A 69 -1.39 -7.57 -11.04
CA ARG A 69 -0.46 -6.46 -11.20
C ARG A 69 0.34 -6.29 -9.91
N MET A 70 1.55 -5.81 -10.07
CA MET A 70 2.37 -5.37 -8.94
C MET A 70 2.26 -3.85 -8.82
N VAL A 71 1.96 -3.38 -7.62
CA VAL A 71 1.95 -1.95 -7.31
C VAL A 71 3.28 -1.61 -6.63
N ILE A 72 4.06 -0.75 -7.26
CA ILE A 72 5.32 -0.25 -6.69
C ILE A 72 5.01 1.02 -5.92
N ILE A 73 5.34 1.02 -4.65
CA ILE A 73 5.06 2.13 -3.74
C ILE A 73 6.38 2.80 -3.38
N PRO A 74 6.70 3.96 -3.97
CA PRO A 74 7.94 4.66 -3.65
C PRO A 74 8.01 5.05 -2.18
N ASN A 75 9.22 5.19 -1.69
CA ASN A 75 9.44 5.73 -0.35
C ASN A 75 8.80 7.12 -0.22
N GLY A 76 8.29 7.42 0.97
CA GLY A 76 7.61 8.70 1.26
C GLY A 76 6.14 8.76 0.85
N ILE A 77 5.60 7.74 0.19
CA ILE A 77 4.20 7.70 -0.24
C ILE A 77 3.36 6.99 0.81
N TYR A 78 2.31 7.67 1.29
CA TYR A 78 1.31 7.03 2.13
C TYR A 78 0.53 6.01 1.34
N HIS A 79 0.32 4.85 1.93
CA HIS A 79 -0.41 3.76 1.27
C HIS A 79 -1.25 2.99 2.27
N GLY A 80 -2.25 2.35 1.74
CA GLY A 80 -3.14 1.47 2.48
C GLY A 80 -3.88 0.55 1.54
N PHE A 81 -4.59 -0.42 2.10
CA PHE A 81 -5.38 -1.35 1.30
C PHE A 81 -6.53 -1.93 2.09
N THR A 82 -7.52 -2.41 1.34
CA THR A 82 -8.72 -3.08 1.86
C THR A 82 -9.17 -4.12 0.83
N PRO A 83 -9.83 -5.21 1.24
CA PRO A 83 -10.39 -6.14 0.27
C PRO A 83 -11.50 -5.50 -0.56
N VAL A 84 -11.65 -5.99 -1.78
CA VAL A 84 -12.80 -5.68 -2.63
C VAL A 84 -13.69 -6.92 -2.66
N GLY A 85 -14.98 -6.76 -2.31
CA GLY A 85 -15.90 -7.86 -2.23
C GLY A 85 -15.97 -8.47 -0.84
N ASP A 86 -16.38 -9.72 -0.76
CA ASP A 86 -16.71 -10.42 0.50
C ASP A 86 -15.67 -11.48 0.90
N GLU A 87 -14.54 -11.53 0.22
CA GLU A 87 -13.47 -12.47 0.54
C GLU A 87 -12.23 -11.73 1.05
N PRO A 88 -11.41 -12.38 1.91
CA PRO A 88 -10.14 -11.82 2.34
C PRO A 88 -9.18 -11.61 1.16
N ALA A 89 -8.30 -10.64 1.28
CA ALA A 89 -7.22 -10.41 0.33
C ALA A 89 -5.88 -10.71 0.99
N MET A 90 -4.99 -11.36 0.24
CA MET A 90 -3.65 -11.69 0.69
C MET A 90 -2.65 -10.90 -0.15
N ILE A 91 -1.91 -10.02 0.51
CA ILE A 91 -0.89 -9.18 -0.11
C ILE A 91 0.49 -9.76 0.21
N VAL A 92 1.28 -9.98 -0.83
CA VAL A 92 2.70 -10.26 -0.70
C VAL A 92 3.45 -8.98 -0.97
N ASN A 93 4.30 -8.58 -0.03
CA ASN A 93 5.16 -7.42 -0.19
C ASN A 93 6.62 -7.87 -0.26
N ILE A 94 7.35 -7.28 -1.19
CA ILE A 94 8.79 -7.51 -1.35
C ILE A 94 9.48 -6.14 -1.21
N PRO A 95 9.69 -5.68 0.03
CA PRO A 95 10.34 -4.39 0.26
C PRO A 95 11.83 -4.43 -0.04
N THR A 96 12.40 -3.26 -0.31
CA THR A 96 13.82 -3.10 -0.62
C THR A 96 14.72 -3.16 0.62
N GLU A 97 14.16 -3.02 1.82
CA GLU A 97 14.92 -2.96 3.06
C GLU A 97 14.49 -4.05 4.02
N LEU A 98 15.41 -4.51 4.85
CA LEU A 98 15.11 -5.38 5.99
C LEU A 98 14.44 -4.57 7.09
N TYR A 99 13.50 -5.21 7.81
CA TYR A 99 12.87 -4.59 8.96
C TYR A 99 13.89 -4.43 10.09
N ASP A 100 14.06 -3.22 10.58
CA ASP A 100 14.93 -2.90 11.70
C ASP A 100 14.08 -2.77 12.97
N TYR A 101 14.15 -3.75 13.85
CA TYR A 101 13.35 -3.79 15.07
C TYR A 101 13.74 -2.71 16.08
N GLU A 102 14.97 -2.23 16.03
CA GLU A 102 15.46 -1.18 16.94
C GLU A 102 15.09 0.22 16.46
N ASN A 103 15.03 0.42 15.14
CA ASN A 103 14.72 1.70 14.53
C ASN A 103 13.85 1.51 13.29
N PRO A 104 12.56 1.17 13.46
CA PRO A 104 11.70 0.83 12.34
C PRO A 104 11.51 2.00 11.38
N ASP A 105 11.66 1.72 10.08
CA ASP A 105 11.32 2.63 8.99
C ASP A 105 9.83 2.47 8.66
N GLU A 106 8.99 2.70 9.64
CA GLU A 106 7.54 2.57 9.51
C GLU A 106 6.86 3.69 10.27
N PHE A 107 6.05 4.48 9.54
CA PHE A 107 5.31 5.61 10.09
C PHE A 107 3.84 5.43 9.73
N ARG A 108 2.95 5.90 10.61
CA ARG A 108 1.51 5.66 10.47
C ARG A 108 0.72 6.94 10.67
N ARG A 109 -0.44 7.00 9.99
CA ARG A 109 -1.53 7.92 10.28
C ARG A 109 -2.84 7.14 10.36
N PRO A 110 -3.86 7.65 11.07
CA PRO A 110 -5.18 7.03 11.08
C PRO A 110 -5.77 6.91 9.67
N PHE A 111 -6.53 5.84 9.43
CA PHE A 111 -7.16 5.63 8.11
C PHE A 111 -8.10 6.76 7.71
N ASP A 112 -8.67 7.46 8.68
CA ASP A 112 -9.61 8.57 8.50
C ASP A 112 -8.96 9.95 8.71
N ASP A 113 -7.65 10.04 8.59
CA ASP A 113 -6.91 11.29 8.74
C ASP A 113 -7.47 12.36 7.80
N PRO A 114 -7.96 13.50 8.33
CA PRO A 114 -8.61 14.53 7.51
C PRO A 114 -7.65 15.24 6.55
N GLU A 115 -6.35 15.24 6.81
CA GLU A 115 -5.39 15.83 5.89
C GLU A 115 -5.26 15.01 4.61
N ILE A 116 -5.39 13.70 4.70
CA ILE A 116 -5.43 12.82 3.52
C ILE A 116 -6.83 12.86 2.91
N GLY A 117 -7.87 12.81 3.74
CA GLY A 117 -9.24 13.01 3.31
C GLY A 117 -9.78 11.93 2.38
N TYR A 118 -9.22 10.71 2.42
CA TYR A 118 -9.68 9.62 1.56
C TYR A 118 -10.85 8.88 2.22
N ASP A 119 -11.89 8.65 1.45
CA ASP A 119 -13.06 7.90 1.89
C ASP A 119 -12.90 6.41 1.54
N TRP A 120 -12.69 5.60 2.58
CA TRP A 120 -12.56 4.14 2.45
C TRP A 120 -13.90 3.42 2.42
N SER A 121 -15.02 4.11 2.62
CA SER A 121 -16.33 3.47 2.69
C SER A 121 -16.74 2.87 1.34
N VAL A 122 -17.60 1.86 1.41
CA VAL A 122 -18.23 1.28 0.22
C VAL A 122 -19.19 2.31 -0.36
N LYS A 123 -19.11 2.52 -1.67
CA LYS A 123 -19.93 3.49 -2.36
C LYS A 123 -21.11 2.82 -3.03
N ASN A 124 -22.23 3.53 -3.01
CA ASN A 124 -23.39 3.14 -3.77
C ASN A 124 -23.12 3.36 -5.26
N GLY A 125 -23.16 2.28 -6.01
CA GLY A 125 -22.83 2.30 -7.44
C GLY A 125 -24.03 2.25 -8.38
#